data_0a36517ecab2d8453c9e817c6b6bd4d6
#
_entry.id   0a36517ecab2d8453c9e817c6b6bd4d6
#
_cell.length_a   1.000
_cell.length_b   1.000
_cell.length_c   1.000
_cell.angle_alpha   90.00
_cell.angle_beta   90.00
_cell.angle_gamma   90.00
#
_symmetry.space_group_name_H-M   'P 1'
#
loop_
_entity.id
_entity.type
_entity.pdbx_description
1 polymer ?
#
loop_
_entity_poly.entity_id
_entity_poly.type
_entity_poly.pdbx_seq_one_letter_code
_entity_poly.pdbx_strand_id
1 'polypeptide(L)'
;MKDDVRWGILGTAHIAERAFLPGLREAGGGRPVAVASRTADAAEAFAREHGVERAVAGYEALLADPEIDAVYVPLPNALHRAWTEAALEAGKAVLCEKPLCATVEDTEAVLNAVRHTGGLLWEAFVFPFHHQMARVRELLEDGTVGELREIQSDFHFLLTNPANIRLSGELQGGSLQDVGCYPVRLARLLFDAEPSDGTASAVWSDDGVDVEMGGQLVFPGERRLLFSCGFRRELDTFSRLLCTGGRIHLTNAFHPEATDTIEVFAGDERHVEKAATEEWSFTAAIRHVHAVLREEEPPTHLAVDEALGNAQAIELLTRTARAGE
;
A
#
# COMPACT_ATOMS: atom_id res chain seq x y z
N MET A 1 29.47 9.97 -5.93
CA MET A 1 28.17 9.63 -5.31
C MET A 1 27.13 10.15 -6.26
N LYS A 2 26.12 9.35 -6.61
CA LYS A 2 24.96 9.87 -7.36
C LYS A 2 24.26 10.92 -6.50
N ASP A 3 23.72 11.96 -7.15
CA ASP A 3 23.01 13.05 -6.48
C ASP A 3 21.75 12.54 -5.75
N ASP A 4 21.19 13.35 -4.85
CA ASP A 4 19.93 13.07 -4.18
C ASP A 4 18.80 12.88 -5.19
N VAL A 5 17.93 11.90 -4.93
CA VAL A 5 16.74 11.67 -5.76
C VAL A 5 15.77 12.84 -5.60
N ARG A 6 15.38 13.44 -6.73
CA ARG A 6 14.54 14.63 -6.78
C ARG A 6 13.08 14.23 -6.96
N TRP A 7 12.28 14.40 -5.91
CA TRP A 7 10.89 13.99 -5.89
C TRP A 7 9.92 15.09 -6.29
N GLY A 8 8.97 14.74 -7.16
CA GLY A 8 7.75 15.49 -7.40
C GLY A 8 6.56 14.86 -6.68
N ILE A 9 5.59 15.68 -6.25
CA ILE A 9 4.37 15.22 -5.57
C ILE A 9 3.16 15.66 -6.38
N LEU A 10 2.32 14.70 -6.81
CA LEU A 10 1.08 14.99 -7.54
C LEU A 10 -0.10 15.07 -6.58
N GLY A 11 -0.45 16.28 -6.16
CA GLY A 11 -1.52 16.54 -5.20
C GLY A 11 -1.01 16.93 -3.82
N THR A 12 -1.93 17.42 -3.00
CA THR A 12 -1.70 17.92 -1.65
C THR A 12 -2.44 17.06 -0.63
N ALA A 13 -2.35 15.74 -0.80
CA ALA A 13 -3.06 14.78 0.03
C ALA A 13 -2.43 14.68 1.43
N HIS A 14 -3.29 14.47 2.44
CA HIS A 14 -2.86 14.32 3.83
C HIS A 14 -1.83 13.21 4.08
N ILE A 15 -1.87 12.14 3.28
CA ILE A 15 -0.87 11.07 3.38
C ILE A 15 0.53 11.53 2.96
N ALA A 16 0.64 12.46 2.01
CA ALA A 16 1.93 13.05 1.64
C ALA A 16 2.54 13.85 2.81
N GLU A 17 1.70 14.60 3.53
CA GLU A 17 2.09 15.37 4.71
C GLU A 17 2.49 14.47 5.88
N ARG A 18 1.63 13.47 6.22
CA ARG A 18 1.78 12.65 7.43
C ARG A 18 2.83 11.56 7.33
N ALA A 19 3.04 11.00 6.13
CA ALA A 19 3.84 9.80 5.98
C ALA A 19 4.96 9.95 4.96
N PHE A 20 4.66 10.35 3.72
CA PHE A 20 5.67 10.41 2.67
C PHE A 20 6.77 11.43 2.97
N LEU A 21 6.43 12.68 3.27
CA LEU A 21 7.44 13.74 3.51
C LEU A 21 8.29 13.49 4.77
N PRO A 22 7.73 13.07 5.92
CA PRO A 22 8.53 12.63 7.06
C PRO A 22 9.44 11.44 6.71
N GLY A 23 8.90 10.40 6.04
CA GLY A 23 9.68 9.24 5.62
C GLY A 23 10.80 9.60 4.63
N LEU A 24 10.54 10.52 3.69
CA LEU A 24 11.54 11.01 2.75
C LEU A 24 12.71 11.72 3.46
N ARG A 25 12.42 12.55 4.46
CA ARG A 25 13.44 13.23 5.25
C ARG A 25 14.28 12.26 6.07
N GLU A 26 13.63 11.27 6.66
CA GLU A 26 14.30 10.23 7.48
C GLU A 26 15.12 9.28 6.62
N ALA A 27 14.62 8.88 5.44
CA ALA A 27 15.33 8.01 4.51
C ALA A 27 16.68 8.62 4.06
N GLY A 28 16.73 9.94 3.95
CA GLY A 28 17.88 10.63 3.37
C GLY A 28 18.09 10.29 1.90
N GLY A 29 19.06 10.97 1.26
CA GLY A 29 19.41 10.73 -0.12
C GLY A 29 18.34 11.02 -1.15
N GLY A 30 17.35 11.83 -0.78
CA GLY A 30 16.33 12.37 -1.65
C GLY A 30 15.70 13.63 -1.04
N ARG A 31 15.04 14.44 -1.86
CA ARG A 31 14.42 15.68 -1.44
C ARG A 31 13.15 16.01 -2.24
N PRO A 32 12.16 16.69 -1.61
CA PRO A 32 10.94 17.11 -2.29
C PRO A 32 11.21 18.40 -3.07
N VAL A 33 11.33 18.28 -4.40
CA VAL A 33 11.66 19.42 -5.28
C VAL A 33 10.43 20.20 -5.70
N ALA A 34 9.33 19.51 -6.03
CA ALA A 34 8.12 20.17 -6.50
C ALA A 34 6.86 19.47 -5.99
N VAL A 35 5.81 20.27 -5.78
CA VAL A 35 4.45 19.76 -5.59
C VAL A 35 3.52 20.42 -6.60
N ALA A 36 2.67 19.65 -7.23
CA ALA A 36 1.64 20.13 -8.12
C ALA A 36 0.25 19.91 -7.54
N SER A 37 -0.66 20.83 -7.79
CA SER A 37 -2.06 20.71 -7.44
C SER A 37 -2.94 21.25 -8.57
N ARG A 38 -4.26 20.94 -8.49
CA ARG A 38 -5.28 21.49 -9.42
C ARG A 38 -5.35 23.03 -9.39
N THR A 39 -4.96 23.64 -8.27
CA THR A 39 -4.88 25.08 -8.11
C THR A 39 -3.49 25.50 -7.66
N ALA A 40 -3.00 26.62 -8.16
CA ALA A 40 -1.72 27.19 -7.76
C ALA A 40 -1.67 27.47 -6.25
N ASP A 41 -2.74 28.08 -5.72
CA ASP A 41 -2.82 28.46 -4.29
C ASP A 41 -2.64 27.25 -3.37
N ALA A 42 -3.27 26.11 -3.70
CA ALA A 42 -3.13 24.87 -2.90
C ALA A 42 -1.70 24.31 -2.96
N ALA A 43 -1.06 24.35 -4.14
CA ALA A 43 0.32 23.92 -4.29
C ALA A 43 1.28 24.84 -3.52
N GLU A 44 1.09 26.15 -3.59
CA GLU A 44 1.92 27.15 -2.89
C GLU A 44 1.76 27.03 -1.36
N ALA A 45 0.54 26.86 -0.88
CA ALA A 45 0.28 26.67 0.55
C ALA A 45 1.00 25.41 1.06
N PHE A 46 0.82 24.27 0.37
CA PHE A 46 1.45 23.02 0.73
C PHE A 46 2.99 23.09 0.67
N ALA A 47 3.54 23.67 -0.40
CA ALA A 47 4.98 23.81 -0.56
C ALA A 47 5.61 24.62 0.59
N ARG A 48 5.00 25.75 0.94
CA ARG A 48 5.45 26.62 2.05
C ARG A 48 5.35 25.93 3.40
N GLU A 49 4.25 25.23 3.67
CA GLU A 49 4.00 24.59 4.96
C GLU A 49 4.92 23.40 5.20
N HIS A 50 5.17 22.61 4.15
CA HIS A 50 5.91 21.35 4.28
C HIS A 50 7.34 21.39 3.74
N GLY A 51 7.84 22.57 3.33
CA GLY A 51 9.22 22.75 2.89
C GLY A 51 9.55 22.06 1.57
N VAL A 52 8.58 22.02 0.64
CA VAL A 52 8.83 21.62 -0.75
C VAL A 52 9.38 22.82 -1.51
N GLU A 53 10.41 22.64 -2.34
CA GLU A 53 11.16 23.76 -2.92
C GLU A 53 10.32 24.62 -3.87
N ARG A 54 9.44 24.00 -4.67
CA ARG A 54 8.61 24.68 -5.67
C ARG A 54 7.18 24.22 -5.67
N ALA A 55 6.26 25.16 -5.90
CA ALA A 55 4.88 24.89 -6.26
C ALA A 55 4.70 24.97 -7.78
N VAL A 56 3.98 24.04 -8.37
CA VAL A 56 3.74 23.97 -9.81
C VAL A 56 2.24 23.91 -10.08
N ALA A 57 1.76 24.73 -11.00
CA ALA A 57 0.37 24.71 -11.42
C ALA A 57 0.14 23.62 -12.48
N GLY A 58 -0.63 22.57 -12.11
CA GLY A 58 -0.95 21.45 -13.00
C GLY A 58 0.08 20.31 -12.93
N TYR A 59 -0.42 19.11 -13.07
CA TYR A 59 0.39 17.89 -12.96
C TYR A 59 1.30 17.69 -14.17
N GLU A 60 0.84 18.03 -15.37
CA GLU A 60 1.60 17.94 -16.62
C GLU A 60 2.88 18.77 -16.57
N ALA A 61 2.79 19.98 -16.00
CA ALA A 61 3.96 20.85 -15.88
C ALA A 61 5.04 20.27 -14.94
N LEU A 62 4.63 19.60 -13.85
CA LEU A 62 5.56 18.91 -12.96
C LEU A 62 6.19 17.70 -13.67
N LEU A 63 5.40 16.92 -14.41
CA LEU A 63 5.91 15.74 -15.13
C LEU A 63 6.88 16.11 -16.25
N ALA A 64 6.69 17.26 -16.90
CA ALA A 64 7.59 17.77 -17.93
C ALA A 64 8.91 18.33 -17.38
N ASP A 65 9.03 18.50 -16.06
CA ASP A 65 10.23 19.05 -15.43
C ASP A 65 11.40 18.06 -15.45
N PRO A 66 12.53 18.38 -16.13
CA PRO A 66 13.70 17.51 -16.17
C PRO A 66 14.47 17.44 -14.83
N GLU A 67 14.14 18.31 -13.87
CA GLU A 67 14.74 18.25 -12.54
C GLU A 67 14.03 17.26 -11.60
N ILE A 68 12.99 16.56 -12.04
CA ILE A 68 12.30 15.53 -11.28
C ILE A 68 12.74 14.15 -11.75
N ASP A 69 13.20 13.30 -10.82
CA ASP A 69 13.63 11.93 -11.07
C ASP A 69 12.49 10.93 -10.78
N ALA A 70 11.78 11.17 -9.70
CA ALA A 70 10.71 10.30 -9.23
C ALA A 70 9.48 11.11 -8.82
N VAL A 71 8.29 10.51 -8.95
CA VAL A 71 7.04 11.13 -8.51
C VAL A 71 6.30 10.26 -7.52
N TYR A 72 5.71 10.90 -6.52
CA TYR A 72 4.75 10.30 -5.62
C TYR A 72 3.33 10.70 -6.04
N VAL A 73 2.42 9.72 -6.14
CA VAL A 73 1.07 9.90 -6.67
C VAL A 73 0.03 9.57 -5.58
N PRO A 74 -0.22 10.49 -4.61
CA PRO A 74 -1.24 10.33 -3.56
C PRO A 74 -2.59 10.93 -3.97
N LEU A 75 -3.08 10.56 -5.13
CA LEU A 75 -4.36 11.03 -5.67
C LEU A 75 -5.50 10.09 -5.23
N PRO A 76 -6.80 10.46 -5.45
CA PRO A 76 -7.89 9.50 -5.37
C PRO A 76 -7.72 8.34 -6.36
N ASN A 77 -8.21 7.15 -6.01
CA ASN A 77 -8.03 5.91 -6.78
C ASN A 77 -8.38 6.07 -8.27
N ALA A 78 -9.48 6.75 -8.58
CA ALA A 78 -9.94 7.01 -9.95
C ALA A 78 -8.94 7.80 -10.82
N LEU A 79 -7.95 8.45 -10.21
CA LEU A 79 -6.94 9.25 -10.91
C LEU A 79 -5.58 8.56 -11.00
N HIS A 80 -5.38 7.43 -10.33
CA HIS A 80 -4.11 6.74 -10.30
C HIS A 80 -3.64 6.33 -11.69
N ARG A 81 -4.51 5.66 -12.48
CA ARG A 81 -4.19 5.22 -13.83
C ARG A 81 -3.62 6.34 -14.68
N ALA A 82 -4.42 7.40 -14.87
CA ALA A 82 -4.07 8.46 -15.80
C ALA A 82 -2.73 9.15 -15.46
N TRP A 83 -2.51 9.42 -14.17
CA TRP A 83 -1.31 10.14 -13.75
C TRP A 83 -0.09 9.23 -13.57
N THR A 84 -0.28 7.95 -13.30
CA THR A 84 0.81 6.97 -13.31
C THR A 84 1.30 6.70 -14.73
N GLU A 85 0.37 6.48 -15.69
CA GLU A 85 0.72 6.34 -17.11
C GLU A 85 1.48 7.57 -17.62
N ALA A 86 0.96 8.78 -17.37
CA ALA A 86 1.61 10.02 -17.79
C ALA A 86 3.01 10.20 -17.16
N ALA A 87 3.19 9.82 -15.90
CA ALA A 87 4.48 9.89 -15.23
C ALA A 87 5.51 8.91 -15.83
N LEU A 88 5.09 7.67 -16.13
CA LEU A 88 5.91 6.67 -16.78
C LEU A 88 6.32 7.12 -18.20
N GLU A 89 5.38 7.67 -18.98
CA GLU A 89 5.64 8.22 -20.31
C GLU A 89 6.61 9.42 -20.26
N ALA A 90 6.57 10.21 -19.18
CA ALA A 90 7.52 11.28 -18.94
C ALA A 90 8.90 10.78 -18.43
N GLY A 91 9.10 9.45 -18.34
CA GLY A 91 10.35 8.84 -17.91
C GLY A 91 10.64 8.96 -16.40
N LYS A 92 9.62 9.20 -15.58
CA LYS A 92 9.76 9.29 -14.13
C LYS A 92 9.62 7.90 -13.48
N ALA A 93 10.40 7.64 -12.43
CA ALA A 93 10.08 6.56 -11.52
C ALA A 93 8.84 6.93 -10.70
N VAL A 94 7.98 5.96 -10.39
CA VAL A 94 6.69 6.25 -9.76
C VAL A 94 6.50 5.44 -8.49
N LEU A 95 6.12 6.13 -7.41
CA LEU A 95 5.51 5.55 -6.22
C LEU A 95 4.04 5.99 -6.19
N CYS A 96 3.13 5.08 -6.56
CA CYS A 96 1.70 5.35 -6.59
C CYS A 96 1.03 4.81 -5.33
N GLU A 97 0.12 5.60 -4.73
CA GLU A 97 -0.67 5.11 -3.60
C GLU A 97 -1.47 3.85 -3.94
N LYS A 98 -1.72 3.09 -2.91
CA LYS A 98 -2.51 1.86 -2.96
C LYS A 98 -4.03 2.16 -2.87
N PRO A 99 -4.89 1.35 -3.49
CA PRO A 99 -4.51 0.35 -4.48
C PRO A 99 -4.01 1.05 -5.76
N LEU A 100 -3.14 0.39 -6.52
CA LEU A 100 -2.60 0.96 -7.76
C LEU A 100 -3.72 1.45 -8.67
N CYS A 101 -4.73 0.61 -8.87
CA CYS A 101 -6.00 0.97 -9.49
C CYS A 101 -7.13 0.16 -8.82
N ALA A 102 -8.35 0.67 -8.91
CA ALA A 102 -9.53 0.03 -8.31
C ALA A 102 -10.09 -1.14 -9.15
N THR A 103 -9.72 -1.24 -10.43
CA THR A 103 -10.18 -2.29 -11.35
C THR A 103 -9.01 -3.08 -11.94
N VAL A 104 -9.29 -4.32 -12.32
CA VAL A 104 -8.32 -5.17 -13.05
C VAL A 104 -7.94 -4.52 -14.38
N GLU A 105 -8.91 -4.00 -15.14
CA GLU A 105 -8.68 -3.35 -16.43
C GLU A 105 -7.71 -2.16 -16.33
N ASP A 106 -7.93 -1.27 -15.39
CA ASP A 106 -7.06 -0.11 -15.18
C ASP A 106 -5.66 -0.53 -14.70
N THR A 107 -5.59 -1.55 -13.85
CA THR A 107 -4.32 -2.11 -13.41
C THR A 107 -3.52 -2.69 -14.59
N GLU A 108 -4.17 -3.50 -15.44
CA GLU A 108 -3.53 -4.05 -16.66
C GLU A 108 -3.03 -2.93 -17.59
N ALA A 109 -3.80 -1.86 -17.76
CA ALA A 109 -3.41 -0.72 -18.58
C ALA A 109 -2.13 -0.06 -18.05
N VAL A 110 -2.05 0.22 -16.75
CA VAL A 110 -0.85 0.78 -16.11
C VAL A 110 0.35 -0.18 -16.25
N LEU A 111 0.16 -1.48 -16.03
CA LEU A 111 1.25 -2.45 -16.18
C LEU A 111 1.72 -2.60 -17.64
N ASN A 112 0.84 -2.38 -18.62
CA ASN A 112 1.22 -2.30 -20.02
C ASN A 112 2.07 -1.04 -20.30
N ALA A 113 1.74 0.11 -19.67
CA ALA A 113 2.58 1.31 -19.74
C ALA A 113 3.98 1.06 -19.14
N VAL A 114 4.07 0.36 -17.99
CA VAL A 114 5.37 -0.06 -17.42
C VAL A 114 6.18 -0.87 -18.43
N ARG A 115 5.57 -1.90 -19.05
CA ARG A 115 6.25 -2.76 -20.03
C ARG A 115 6.69 -1.99 -21.28
N HIS A 116 5.88 -1.03 -21.73
CA HIS A 116 6.17 -0.21 -22.90
C HIS A 116 7.31 0.78 -22.65
N THR A 117 7.30 1.45 -21.52
CA THR A 117 8.29 2.48 -21.16
C THR A 117 9.57 1.91 -20.56
N GLY A 118 9.51 0.69 -20.00
CA GLY A 118 10.59 0.14 -19.15
C GLY A 118 10.75 0.89 -17.83
N GLY A 119 9.75 1.68 -17.42
CA GLY A 119 9.79 2.52 -16.22
C GLY A 119 9.68 1.73 -14.92
N LEU A 120 10.10 2.33 -13.83
CA LEU A 120 10.00 1.75 -12.49
C LEU A 120 8.73 2.25 -11.81
N LEU A 121 7.91 1.33 -11.34
CA LEU A 121 6.66 1.60 -10.64
C LEU A 121 6.54 0.74 -9.38
N TRP A 122 6.32 1.38 -8.25
CA TRP A 122 5.94 0.75 -6.99
C TRP A 122 4.52 1.16 -6.61
N GLU A 123 3.74 0.19 -6.15
CA GLU A 123 2.51 0.43 -5.43
C GLU A 123 2.86 0.65 -3.95
N ALA A 124 2.34 1.71 -3.34
CA ALA A 124 2.74 2.15 -2.00
C ALA A 124 2.21 1.25 -0.85
N PHE A 125 2.26 -0.06 -1.04
CA PHE A 125 2.25 -0.99 0.08
C PHE A 125 3.63 -0.96 0.73
N VAL A 126 3.79 -0.14 1.76
CA VAL A 126 5.10 0.10 2.38
C VAL A 126 5.47 -0.95 3.43
N PHE A 127 4.50 -1.70 3.97
CA PHE A 127 4.75 -2.68 5.03
C PHE A 127 5.67 -3.84 4.62
N PRO A 128 5.74 -4.30 3.34
CA PRO A 128 6.69 -5.35 2.95
C PRO A 128 8.16 -4.97 3.13
N PHE A 129 8.46 -3.67 3.11
CA PHE A 129 9.82 -3.16 3.30
C PHE A 129 10.24 -3.04 4.77
N HIS A 130 9.27 -3.13 5.68
CA HIS A 130 9.54 -3.00 7.11
C HIS A 130 10.17 -4.28 7.69
N HIS A 131 11.12 -4.11 8.62
CA HIS A 131 11.83 -5.24 9.24
C HIS A 131 10.89 -6.25 9.94
N GLN A 132 9.69 -5.84 10.39
CA GLN A 132 8.67 -6.75 10.92
C GLN A 132 8.35 -7.86 9.90
N MET A 133 8.21 -7.53 8.62
CA MET A 133 7.93 -8.54 7.59
C MET A 133 9.13 -9.44 7.31
N ALA A 134 10.33 -8.90 7.36
CA ALA A 134 11.55 -9.72 7.28
C ALA A 134 11.59 -10.72 8.45
N ARG A 135 11.32 -10.24 9.67
CA ARG A 135 11.29 -11.11 10.85
C ARG A 135 10.21 -12.18 10.80
N VAL A 136 9.02 -11.83 10.33
CA VAL A 136 7.92 -12.80 10.12
C VAL A 136 8.34 -13.89 9.13
N ARG A 137 8.97 -13.52 8.02
CA ARG A 137 9.47 -14.51 7.04
C ARG A 137 10.51 -15.43 7.64
N GLU A 138 11.48 -14.91 8.38
CA GLU A 138 12.47 -15.73 9.11
C GLU A 138 11.80 -16.76 10.01
N LEU A 139 10.80 -16.36 10.83
CA LEU A 139 10.07 -17.26 11.73
C LEU A 139 9.26 -18.34 11.01
N LEU A 140 8.82 -18.06 9.79
CA LEU A 140 8.14 -19.06 8.96
C LEU A 140 9.14 -20.01 8.27
N GLU A 141 10.28 -19.49 7.82
CA GLU A 141 11.29 -20.23 7.08
C GLU A 141 12.15 -21.13 7.99
N ASP A 142 12.45 -20.69 9.21
CA ASP A 142 13.26 -21.49 10.17
C ASP A 142 12.49 -22.66 10.82
N GLY A 143 11.17 -22.73 10.56
CA GLY A 143 10.32 -23.79 11.05
C GLY A 143 9.87 -23.64 12.51
N THR A 144 10.19 -22.52 13.18
CA THR A 144 9.82 -22.25 14.59
C THR A 144 8.34 -22.47 14.86
N VAL A 145 7.48 -22.06 13.94
CA VAL A 145 6.01 -22.20 14.06
C VAL A 145 5.41 -23.25 13.12
N GLY A 146 6.21 -23.91 12.30
CA GLY A 146 5.76 -24.85 11.27
C GLY A 146 5.16 -24.15 10.04
N GLU A 147 4.41 -24.88 9.23
CA GLU A 147 3.82 -24.38 8.00
C GLU A 147 2.64 -23.44 8.24
N LEU A 148 2.63 -22.28 7.57
CA LEU A 148 1.53 -21.32 7.60
C LEU A 148 0.29 -21.91 6.88
N ARG A 149 -0.84 -21.97 7.58
CA ARG A 149 -2.11 -22.53 7.07
C ARG A 149 -3.22 -21.53 6.94
N GLU A 150 -3.32 -20.59 7.88
CA GLU A 150 -4.38 -19.59 7.86
C GLU A 150 -3.83 -18.23 8.32
N ILE A 151 -4.32 -17.17 7.69
CA ILE A 151 -4.12 -15.78 8.11
C ILE A 151 -5.49 -15.22 8.52
N GLN A 152 -5.57 -14.64 9.71
CA GLN A 152 -6.70 -13.84 10.14
C GLN A 152 -6.21 -12.40 10.27
N SER A 153 -6.82 -11.46 9.54
CA SER A 153 -6.32 -10.10 9.49
C SER A 153 -7.45 -9.09 9.35
N ASP A 154 -7.41 -8.08 10.19
CA ASP A 154 -8.39 -7.01 10.24
C ASP A 154 -7.74 -5.67 9.93
N PHE A 155 -8.48 -4.77 9.25
CA PHE A 155 -8.13 -3.38 9.17
C PHE A 155 -9.37 -2.49 9.23
N HIS A 156 -9.58 -1.87 10.37
CA HIS A 156 -10.70 -0.96 10.63
C HIS A 156 -10.22 0.38 11.13
N PHE A 157 -10.97 1.41 10.84
CA PHE A 157 -10.88 2.71 11.53
C PHE A 157 -12.22 3.44 11.46
N LEU A 158 -12.44 4.37 12.38
CA LEU A 158 -13.66 5.16 12.40
C LEU A 158 -13.55 6.36 11.46
N LEU A 159 -14.34 6.37 10.37
CA LEU A 159 -14.46 7.47 9.44
C LEU A 159 -15.68 8.32 9.79
N THR A 160 -15.46 9.51 10.31
CA THR A 160 -16.53 10.40 10.79
C THR A 160 -16.93 11.49 9.80
N ASN A 161 -16.08 11.81 8.83
CA ASN A 161 -16.36 12.82 7.82
C ASN A 161 -17.16 12.23 6.64
N PRO A 162 -18.46 12.59 6.46
CA PRO A 162 -19.26 12.04 5.37
C PRO A 162 -18.86 12.53 3.97
N ALA A 163 -18.08 13.61 3.86
CA ALA A 163 -17.55 14.13 2.60
C ALA A 163 -16.16 13.55 2.24
N ASN A 164 -15.73 12.48 2.90
CA ASN A 164 -14.46 11.85 2.62
C ASN A 164 -14.48 11.12 1.28
N ILE A 165 -13.40 11.23 0.52
CA ILE A 165 -13.24 10.59 -0.80
C ILE A 165 -13.42 9.07 -0.77
N ARG A 166 -13.16 8.43 0.37
CA ARG A 166 -13.34 6.99 0.59
C ARG A 166 -14.80 6.54 0.51
N LEU A 167 -15.74 7.47 0.67
CA LEU A 167 -17.19 7.21 0.57
C LEU A 167 -17.74 7.55 -0.82
N SER A 168 -16.91 8.00 -1.76
CA SER A 168 -17.33 8.37 -3.12
C SER A 168 -17.13 7.22 -4.11
N GLY A 169 -18.23 6.81 -4.76
CA GLY A 169 -18.19 5.85 -5.86
C GLY A 169 -17.49 6.41 -7.09
N GLU A 170 -17.68 7.71 -7.41
CA GLU A 170 -17.00 8.38 -8.52
C GLU A 170 -15.46 8.36 -8.36
N LEU A 171 -14.97 8.49 -7.13
CA LEU A 171 -13.54 8.44 -6.83
C LEU A 171 -13.02 7.03 -6.55
N GLN A 172 -13.85 6.01 -6.79
CA GLN A 172 -13.53 4.60 -6.59
C GLN A 172 -13.09 4.30 -5.13
N GLY A 173 -13.85 4.85 -4.16
CA GLY A 173 -13.66 4.59 -2.74
C GLY A 173 -14.06 3.16 -2.34
N GLY A 174 -14.32 2.98 -1.06
CA GLY A 174 -14.71 1.71 -0.45
C GLY A 174 -13.68 1.19 0.54
N SER A 175 -14.17 0.45 1.55
CA SER A 175 -13.30 -0.05 2.61
C SER A 175 -12.40 -1.19 2.13
N LEU A 176 -12.88 -2.02 1.20
CA LEU A 176 -12.06 -3.06 0.60
C LEU A 176 -10.88 -2.45 -0.19
N GLN A 177 -11.14 -1.40 -0.97
CA GLN A 177 -10.11 -0.69 -1.74
C GLN A 177 -9.12 0.03 -0.83
N ASP A 178 -9.59 0.70 0.23
CA ASP A 178 -8.72 1.52 1.09
C ASP A 178 -7.93 0.70 2.10
N VAL A 179 -8.57 -0.22 2.81
CA VAL A 179 -7.95 -0.96 3.93
C VAL A 179 -8.03 -2.48 3.79
N GLY A 180 -9.05 -3.04 3.14
CA GLY A 180 -9.14 -4.48 2.89
C GLY A 180 -8.08 -5.00 1.92
N CYS A 181 -7.54 -4.13 1.07
CA CYS A 181 -6.41 -4.45 0.18
C CYS A 181 -5.14 -4.87 0.95
N TYR A 182 -4.96 -4.45 2.19
CA TYR A 182 -3.82 -4.80 3.03
C TYR A 182 -3.83 -6.28 3.50
N PRO A 183 -4.90 -6.80 4.13
CA PRO A 183 -5.02 -8.24 4.40
C PRO A 183 -4.84 -9.11 3.16
N VAL A 184 -5.42 -8.70 2.02
CA VAL A 184 -5.26 -9.40 0.74
C VAL A 184 -3.77 -9.43 0.34
N ARG A 185 -3.11 -8.28 0.37
CA ARG A 185 -1.68 -8.18 0.04
C ARG A 185 -0.80 -8.99 1.01
N LEU A 186 -1.11 -8.95 2.31
CA LEU A 186 -0.38 -9.72 3.33
C LEU A 186 -0.47 -11.24 3.05
N ALA A 187 -1.66 -11.74 2.74
CA ALA A 187 -1.84 -13.16 2.48
C ALA A 187 -1.11 -13.61 1.21
N ARG A 188 -1.22 -12.84 0.12
CA ARG A 188 -0.49 -13.13 -1.12
C ARG A 188 1.03 -13.12 -0.91
N LEU A 189 1.52 -12.14 -0.14
CA LEU A 189 2.93 -12.00 0.20
C LEU A 189 3.48 -13.20 0.99
N LEU A 190 2.75 -13.64 2.02
CA LEU A 190 3.23 -14.70 2.93
C LEU A 190 2.93 -16.11 2.42
N PHE A 191 1.89 -16.30 1.63
CA PHE A 191 1.62 -17.58 0.96
C PHE A 191 2.42 -17.76 -0.32
N ASP A 192 3.00 -16.68 -0.85
CA ASP A 192 3.66 -16.66 -2.17
C ASP A 192 2.79 -17.34 -3.24
N ALA A 193 1.54 -16.92 -3.32
CA ALA A 193 0.53 -17.52 -4.19
C ALA A 193 -0.65 -16.59 -4.43
N GLU A 194 -1.36 -16.85 -5.53
CA GLU A 194 -2.64 -16.20 -5.83
C GLU A 194 -3.81 -17.01 -5.28
N PRO A 195 -4.90 -16.36 -4.82
CA PRO A 195 -6.09 -17.07 -4.37
C PRO A 195 -6.80 -17.75 -5.55
N SER A 196 -7.30 -18.96 -5.31
CA SER A 196 -8.06 -19.76 -6.29
C SER A 196 -9.57 -19.55 -6.17
N ASP A 197 -10.06 -19.10 -5.01
CA ASP A 197 -11.47 -18.86 -4.74
C ASP A 197 -11.64 -17.86 -3.58
N GLY A 198 -12.85 -17.31 -3.42
CA GLY A 198 -13.14 -16.37 -2.32
C GLY A 198 -14.63 -16.08 -2.20
N THR A 199 -15.01 -15.70 -0.97
CA THR A 199 -16.36 -15.25 -0.66
C THR A 199 -16.32 -14.06 0.29
N ALA A 200 -17.25 -13.13 0.13
CA ALA A 200 -17.37 -11.98 1.01
C ALA A 200 -18.82 -11.56 1.20
N SER A 201 -19.07 -10.80 2.26
CA SER A 201 -20.29 -10.02 2.47
C SER A 201 -19.91 -8.60 2.84
N ALA A 202 -20.76 -7.64 2.49
CA ALA A 202 -20.47 -6.21 2.67
C ALA A 202 -21.69 -5.43 3.15
N VAL A 203 -21.42 -4.28 3.76
CA VAL A 203 -22.37 -3.22 4.00
C VAL A 203 -22.05 -2.10 3.01
N TRP A 204 -23.02 -1.78 2.15
CA TRP A 204 -22.87 -0.77 1.10
C TRP A 204 -23.43 0.58 1.54
N SER A 205 -22.79 1.64 1.07
CA SER A 205 -23.31 3.01 1.17
C SER A 205 -24.32 3.31 0.05
N ASP A 206 -25.04 4.41 0.17
CA ASP A 206 -25.93 4.89 -0.90
C ASP A 206 -25.19 5.26 -2.20
N ASP A 207 -23.90 5.56 -2.12
CA ASP A 207 -23.02 5.87 -3.25
C ASP A 207 -22.38 4.60 -3.88
N GLY A 208 -22.80 3.43 -3.41
CA GLY A 208 -22.44 2.12 -3.98
C GLY A 208 -21.03 1.61 -3.65
N VAL A 209 -20.37 2.21 -2.66
CA VAL A 209 -19.11 1.70 -2.12
C VAL A 209 -19.35 0.91 -0.82
N ASP A 210 -18.52 -0.08 -0.55
CA ASP A 210 -18.55 -0.81 0.70
C ASP A 210 -18.00 0.05 1.84
N VAL A 211 -18.70 0.07 2.97
CA VAL A 211 -18.26 0.74 4.21
C VAL A 211 -17.77 -0.25 5.26
N GLU A 212 -18.14 -1.51 5.13
CA GLU A 212 -17.59 -2.67 5.83
C GLU A 212 -17.63 -3.86 4.90
N MET A 213 -16.60 -4.70 4.95
CA MET A 213 -16.57 -5.99 4.26
C MET A 213 -15.86 -7.02 5.14
N GLY A 214 -16.35 -8.26 5.09
CA GLY A 214 -15.70 -9.40 5.69
C GLY A 214 -15.80 -10.61 4.79
N GLY A 215 -14.79 -11.46 4.79
CA GLY A 215 -14.77 -12.60 3.90
C GLY A 215 -13.55 -13.50 4.06
N GLN A 216 -13.39 -14.37 3.05
CA GLN A 216 -12.25 -15.27 2.96
C GLN A 216 -11.73 -15.38 1.52
N LEU A 217 -10.44 -15.65 1.43
CA LEU A 217 -9.79 -16.11 0.20
C LEU A 217 -9.18 -17.50 0.45
N VAL A 218 -9.29 -18.37 -0.54
CA VAL A 218 -8.73 -19.73 -0.53
C VAL A 218 -7.50 -19.74 -1.44
N PHE A 219 -6.39 -20.27 -0.92
CA PHE A 219 -5.12 -20.38 -1.63
C PHE A 219 -4.75 -21.85 -1.87
N PRO A 220 -3.86 -22.15 -2.81
CA PRO A 220 -3.36 -23.52 -3.04
C PRO A 220 -2.84 -24.15 -1.73
N GLY A 221 -3.05 -25.48 -1.58
CA GLY A 221 -2.65 -26.22 -0.40
C GLY A 221 -3.61 -26.04 0.80
N GLU A 222 -4.88 -25.73 0.53
CA GLU A 222 -5.92 -25.53 1.54
C GLU A 222 -5.63 -24.40 2.55
N ARG A 223 -4.76 -23.47 2.16
CA ARG A 223 -4.46 -22.26 2.95
C ARG A 223 -5.54 -21.22 2.75
N ARG A 224 -5.75 -20.36 3.73
CA ARG A 224 -6.80 -19.36 3.64
C ARG A 224 -6.47 -18.04 4.34
N LEU A 225 -7.04 -16.97 3.84
CA LEU A 225 -7.19 -15.70 4.52
C LEU A 225 -8.63 -15.58 5.03
N LEU A 226 -8.80 -15.22 6.30
CA LEU A 226 -10.04 -14.66 6.84
C LEU A 226 -9.79 -13.20 7.14
N PHE A 227 -10.66 -12.30 6.69
CA PHE A 227 -10.43 -10.87 6.88
C PHE A 227 -11.72 -10.12 7.19
N SER A 228 -11.56 -8.97 7.86
CA SER A 228 -12.58 -7.94 7.89
C SER A 228 -11.95 -6.55 7.77
N CYS A 229 -12.67 -5.63 7.12
CA CYS A 229 -12.23 -4.26 6.95
C CYS A 229 -13.42 -3.30 7.02
N GLY A 230 -13.17 -2.04 7.36
CA GLY A 230 -14.28 -1.09 7.41
C GLY A 230 -13.95 0.25 8.05
N PHE A 231 -14.96 1.14 7.95
CA PHE A 231 -14.90 2.54 8.38
C PHE A 231 -15.77 2.85 9.60
N ARG A 232 -16.30 1.83 10.27
CA ARG A 232 -17.37 1.99 11.29
C ARG A 232 -16.97 1.53 12.69
N ARG A 233 -15.69 1.19 12.90
CA ARG A 233 -15.15 0.71 14.18
C ARG A 233 -13.88 1.49 14.55
N GLU A 234 -13.42 1.34 15.77
CA GLU A 234 -12.12 1.84 16.20
C GLU A 234 -10.99 1.23 15.36
N LEU A 235 -9.81 1.86 15.42
CA LEU A 235 -8.62 1.38 14.73
C LEU A 235 -8.26 -0.03 15.21
N ASP A 236 -8.23 -0.96 14.27
CA ASP A 236 -7.79 -2.33 14.48
C ASP A 236 -7.03 -2.80 13.24
N THR A 237 -5.77 -3.18 13.44
CA THR A 237 -4.87 -3.65 12.38
C THR A 237 -4.21 -4.98 12.77
N PHE A 238 -4.86 -5.71 13.68
CA PHE A 238 -4.36 -6.95 14.23
C PHE A 238 -4.35 -8.07 13.20
N SER A 239 -3.27 -8.87 13.18
CA SER A 239 -3.17 -10.05 12.31
C SER A 239 -2.65 -11.26 13.08
N ARG A 240 -3.20 -12.43 12.75
CA ARG A 240 -2.76 -13.75 13.24
C ARG A 240 -2.33 -14.62 12.09
N LEU A 241 -1.17 -15.21 12.22
CA LEU A 241 -0.63 -16.21 11.31
C LEU A 241 -0.70 -17.56 12.01
N LEU A 242 -1.57 -18.44 11.56
CA LEU A 242 -1.85 -19.73 12.19
C LEU A 242 -1.10 -20.82 11.43
N CYS A 243 -0.18 -21.49 12.13
CA CYS A 243 0.75 -22.46 11.56
C CYS A 243 0.54 -23.85 12.19
N THR A 244 1.13 -24.90 11.60
CA THR A 244 0.98 -26.28 12.06
C THR A 244 1.62 -26.56 13.42
N GLY A 245 2.67 -25.82 13.78
CA GLY A 245 3.41 -25.98 15.05
C GLY A 245 3.24 -24.81 16.02
N GLY A 246 2.54 -23.76 15.62
CA GLY A 246 2.38 -22.56 16.44
C GLY A 246 1.59 -21.46 15.77
N ARG A 247 1.78 -20.25 16.21
CA ARG A 247 1.15 -19.06 15.62
C ARG A 247 1.97 -17.80 15.90
N ILE A 248 1.81 -16.80 15.03
CA ILE A 248 2.39 -15.47 15.20
C ILE A 248 1.24 -14.47 15.28
N HIS A 249 1.30 -13.56 16.24
CA HIS A 249 0.38 -12.42 16.33
C HIS A 249 1.14 -11.13 16.07
N LEU A 250 0.59 -10.28 15.22
CA LEU A 250 1.08 -8.94 14.91
C LEU A 250 0.06 -7.95 15.45
N THR A 251 0.43 -7.12 16.41
CA THR A 251 -0.49 -6.12 16.99
C THR A 251 -0.83 -5.03 15.97
N ASN A 252 0.10 -4.74 15.08
CA ASN A 252 -0.10 -3.87 13.92
C ASN A 252 0.71 -4.41 12.74
N ALA A 253 0.04 -5.10 11.83
CA ALA A 253 0.72 -5.74 10.71
C ALA A 253 1.20 -4.76 9.62
N PHE A 254 0.56 -3.59 9.51
CA PHE A 254 0.71 -2.73 8.33
C PHE A 254 1.47 -1.43 8.59
N HIS A 255 1.34 -0.87 9.78
CA HIS A 255 1.97 0.39 10.18
C HIS A 255 2.50 0.31 11.61
N PRO A 256 3.42 -0.65 11.90
CA PRO A 256 3.87 -0.87 13.28
C PRO A 256 4.58 0.35 13.85
N GLU A 257 4.24 0.65 15.10
CA GLU A 257 4.84 1.70 15.91
C GLU A 257 5.72 1.10 17.02
N ALA A 258 6.42 1.93 17.74
CA ALA A 258 7.39 1.50 18.78
C ALA A 258 6.81 0.63 19.90
N THR A 259 5.48 0.71 20.13
CA THR A 259 4.75 -0.09 21.13
C THR A 259 4.23 -1.41 20.60
N ASP A 260 4.23 -1.59 19.28
CA ASP A 260 3.70 -2.79 18.64
C ASP A 260 4.65 -3.98 18.79
N THR A 261 4.07 -5.19 18.73
CA THR A 261 4.80 -6.43 19.01
C THR A 261 4.54 -7.52 17.99
N ILE A 262 5.53 -8.38 17.83
CA ILE A 262 5.42 -9.71 17.24
C ILE A 262 5.37 -10.70 18.41
N GLU A 263 4.26 -11.40 18.57
CA GLU A 263 4.12 -12.44 19.57
C GLU A 263 4.18 -13.82 18.91
N VAL A 264 5.14 -14.62 19.30
CA VAL A 264 5.36 -15.97 18.76
C VAL A 264 4.94 -16.99 19.79
N PHE A 265 4.10 -17.93 19.40
CA PHE A 265 3.67 -19.05 20.21
C PHE A 265 4.10 -20.34 19.52
N ALA A 266 4.96 -21.12 20.16
CA ALA A 266 5.48 -22.39 19.65
C ALA A 266 5.40 -23.45 20.77
N GLY A 267 4.53 -24.45 20.61
CA GLY A 267 4.20 -25.36 21.69
C GLY A 267 3.64 -24.62 22.91
N ASP A 268 4.26 -24.85 24.08
CA ASP A 268 3.89 -24.18 25.34
C ASP A 268 4.63 -22.85 25.58
N GLU A 269 5.53 -22.46 24.68
CA GLU A 269 6.34 -21.27 24.81
C GLU A 269 5.66 -20.06 24.15
N ARG A 270 5.80 -18.89 24.79
CA ARG A 270 5.44 -17.60 24.24
C ARG A 270 6.64 -16.68 24.29
N HIS A 271 6.99 -16.14 23.13
CA HIS A 271 8.01 -15.13 22.98
C HIS A 271 7.41 -13.84 22.45
N VAL A 272 7.89 -12.68 22.91
CA VAL A 272 7.39 -11.35 22.49
C VAL A 272 8.58 -10.52 22.05
N GLU A 273 8.55 -10.08 20.80
CA GLU A 273 9.52 -9.19 20.20
C GLU A 273 8.87 -7.83 19.90
N LYS A 274 9.65 -6.76 19.85
CA LYS A 274 9.17 -5.47 19.35
C LYS A 274 8.98 -5.55 17.83
N ALA A 275 7.85 -5.08 17.35
CA ALA A 275 7.53 -5.06 15.93
C ALA A 275 8.26 -3.96 15.19
N ALA A 276 8.48 -2.82 15.85
CA ALA A 276 9.12 -1.66 15.27
C ALA A 276 10.52 -1.44 15.85
N THR A 277 11.44 -1.12 14.98
CA THR A 277 12.59 -0.29 15.27
C THR A 277 12.15 1.18 15.19
N GLU A 278 13.09 2.13 15.30
CA GLU A 278 12.80 3.55 15.14
C GLU A 278 12.44 3.95 13.70
N GLU A 279 12.45 3.02 12.74
CA GLU A 279 12.21 3.28 11.32
C GLU A 279 10.77 3.03 10.89
N TRP A 280 10.17 3.99 10.23
CA TRP A 280 8.84 3.88 9.63
C TRP A 280 8.85 3.04 8.34
N SER A 281 7.72 2.37 8.04
CA SER A 281 7.55 1.60 6.80
C SER A 281 7.74 2.46 5.53
N PHE A 282 7.29 3.72 5.53
CA PHE A 282 7.55 4.66 4.43
C PHE A 282 9.03 4.97 4.27
N THR A 283 9.76 5.12 5.35
CA THR A 283 11.21 5.38 5.34
C THR A 283 11.95 4.24 4.67
N ALA A 284 11.65 3.00 5.05
CA ALA A 284 12.24 1.80 4.48
C ALA A 284 11.96 1.68 2.97
N ALA A 285 10.69 1.87 2.57
CA ALA A 285 10.28 1.83 1.16
C ALA A 285 10.97 2.91 0.32
N ILE A 286 11.01 4.16 0.80
CA ILE A 286 11.67 5.26 0.09
C ILE A 286 13.19 5.02 -0.02
N ARG A 287 13.82 4.49 1.03
CA ARG A 287 15.25 4.14 0.99
C ARG A 287 15.53 3.08 -0.07
N HIS A 288 14.67 2.07 -0.19
CA HIS A 288 14.75 1.08 -1.26
C HIS A 288 14.63 1.73 -2.64
N VAL A 289 13.63 2.59 -2.87
CA VAL A 289 13.48 3.33 -4.14
C VAL A 289 14.74 4.14 -4.46
N HIS A 290 15.32 4.82 -3.47
CA HIS A 290 16.58 5.57 -3.66
C HIS A 290 17.74 4.67 -4.04
N ALA A 291 17.91 3.53 -3.36
CA ALA A 291 18.99 2.59 -3.65
C ALA A 291 18.86 1.99 -5.07
N VAL A 292 17.65 1.65 -5.48
CA VAL A 292 17.37 1.18 -6.86
C VAL A 292 17.69 2.25 -7.90
N LEU A 293 17.24 3.50 -7.70
CA LEU A 293 17.50 4.60 -8.64
C LEU A 293 18.97 4.98 -8.73
N ARG A 294 19.75 4.65 -7.71
CA ARG A 294 21.21 4.79 -7.69
C ARG A 294 21.96 3.57 -8.21
N GLU A 295 21.24 2.51 -8.59
CA GLU A 295 21.82 1.22 -9.00
C GLU A 295 22.66 0.56 -7.88
N GLU A 296 22.29 0.81 -6.62
CA GLU A 296 22.96 0.24 -5.43
C GLU A 296 22.38 -1.13 -5.06
N GLU A 297 21.09 -1.36 -5.41
CA GLU A 297 20.41 -2.65 -5.22
C GLU A 297 19.40 -2.93 -6.34
N PRO A 298 19.04 -4.21 -6.57
CA PRO A 298 18.01 -4.57 -7.53
C PRO A 298 16.62 -4.16 -7.01
N PRO A 299 15.67 -3.84 -7.91
CA PRO A 299 14.32 -3.53 -7.51
C PRO A 299 13.58 -4.76 -6.95
N THR A 300 12.85 -4.56 -5.86
CA THR A 300 11.89 -5.53 -5.30
C THR A 300 10.52 -4.89 -5.15
N HIS A 301 9.49 -5.71 -5.01
CA HIS A 301 8.11 -5.25 -4.82
C HIS A 301 7.62 -4.29 -5.90
N LEU A 302 8.06 -4.50 -7.15
CA LEU A 302 7.55 -3.75 -8.30
C LEU A 302 6.07 -4.06 -8.55
N ALA A 303 5.31 -3.04 -8.93
CA ALA A 303 3.89 -3.21 -9.23
C ALA A 303 3.64 -4.20 -10.36
N VAL A 304 4.57 -4.34 -11.32
CA VAL A 304 4.46 -5.28 -12.43
C VAL A 304 4.37 -6.74 -11.98
N ASP A 305 4.94 -7.07 -10.83
CA ASP A 305 4.96 -8.43 -10.28
C ASP A 305 3.79 -8.68 -9.31
N GLU A 306 3.18 -7.63 -8.77
CA GLU A 306 2.34 -7.76 -7.58
C GLU A 306 0.92 -7.18 -7.69
N ALA A 307 0.75 -6.06 -8.41
CA ALA A 307 -0.48 -5.29 -8.36
C ALA A 307 -1.68 -6.01 -9.01
N LEU A 308 -1.45 -6.74 -10.12
CA LEU A 308 -2.52 -7.42 -10.85
C LEU A 308 -3.22 -8.47 -9.98
N GLY A 309 -2.48 -9.33 -9.30
CA GLY A 309 -3.06 -10.34 -8.42
C GLY A 309 -3.84 -9.73 -7.26
N ASN A 310 -3.38 -8.57 -6.73
CA ASN A 310 -4.13 -7.86 -5.69
C ASN A 310 -5.47 -7.31 -6.22
N ALA A 311 -5.46 -6.70 -7.41
CA ALA A 311 -6.67 -6.20 -8.07
C ALA A 311 -7.67 -7.34 -8.38
N GLN A 312 -7.18 -8.48 -8.89
CA GLN A 312 -8.00 -9.66 -9.18
C GLN A 312 -8.66 -10.25 -7.92
N ALA A 313 -7.91 -10.33 -6.81
CA ALA A 313 -8.46 -10.81 -5.53
C ALA A 313 -9.53 -9.85 -4.98
N ILE A 314 -9.32 -8.54 -5.08
CA ILE A 314 -10.28 -7.51 -4.68
C ILE A 314 -11.55 -7.59 -5.54
N GLU A 315 -11.41 -7.74 -6.86
CA GLU A 315 -12.54 -7.90 -7.78
C GLU A 315 -13.34 -9.16 -7.49
N LEU A 316 -12.68 -10.30 -7.21
CA LEU A 316 -13.33 -11.55 -6.79
C LEU A 316 -14.18 -11.34 -5.54
N LEU A 317 -13.64 -10.72 -4.49
CA LEU A 317 -14.35 -10.44 -3.25
C LEU A 317 -15.54 -9.49 -3.47
N THR A 318 -15.34 -8.41 -4.23
CA THR A 318 -16.42 -7.46 -4.58
C THR A 318 -17.56 -8.15 -5.31
N ARG A 319 -17.25 -8.98 -6.31
CA ARG A 319 -18.23 -9.73 -7.09
C ARG A 319 -19.04 -10.69 -6.22
N THR A 320 -18.37 -11.42 -5.32
CA THR A 320 -19.06 -12.39 -4.45
C THR A 320 -19.90 -11.72 -3.38
N ALA A 321 -19.45 -10.57 -2.85
CA ALA A 321 -20.24 -9.78 -1.91
C ALA A 321 -21.54 -9.25 -2.56
N ARG A 322 -21.47 -8.76 -3.81
CA ARG A 322 -22.66 -8.29 -4.56
C ARG A 322 -23.60 -9.41 -4.98
N ALA A 323 -23.10 -10.61 -5.22
CA ALA A 323 -23.95 -11.76 -5.58
C ALA A 323 -24.73 -12.33 -4.40
N GLY A 324 -24.37 -11.98 -3.16
CA GLY A 324 -25.04 -12.39 -1.93
C GLY A 324 -26.15 -11.44 -1.45
N GLU A 325 -26.37 -10.33 -2.18
CA GLU A 325 -27.49 -9.40 -1.95
C GLU A 325 -28.77 -9.92 -2.63
#